data_a18279eebaa4df94d56f76c005dae77e
#
_entry.id   a18279eebaa4df94d56f76c005dae77e
#
_cell.length_a   1.000
_cell.length_b   1.000
_cell.length_c   1.000
_cell.angle_alpha   90.00
_cell.angle_beta   90.00
_cell.angle_gamma   90.00
#
_symmetry.space_group_name_H-M   'P 1'
#
loop_
_entity.id
_entity.type
_entity.pdbx_description
1 polymer ?
#
loop_
_entity_poly.entity_id
_entity_poly.type
_entity_poly.pdbx_seq_one_letter_code
_entity_poly.pdbx_strand_id
1 'polypeptide(L)'
;ILTKGDVSCTFAYNTSGKPYAISSSSVANGIMSSATQVISYTSFKRPNAITQDGNVASFTYNGNQQRVKMQVAKGGSRLLTRYYLGDCYEIDETPSGNKEKLYLAGENYYDASAVLVKDHTNSWKLYYIGRDYLGSITDIITEAGTKYASYNFDAWGRQRNSSSHVYIPSGQEVELFLGRGYSGHEHLKEFGLVNMNARLYDPALGRFLAPDPFVQMPDLSQNFNRYS
;
A
#
# COMPACT_ATOMS: atom_id res chain seq x y z
N ILE A 1 14.81 -1.85 16.51
CA ILE A 1 13.65 -2.59 17.08
C ILE A 1 13.94 -4.06 16.90
N LEU A 2 13.97 -4.82 17.99
CA LEU A 2 14.19 -6.27 17.96
C LEU A 2 12.86 -7.05 17.95
N THR A 3 11.80 -6.44 18.48
CA THR A 3 10.46 -7.02 18.57
C THR A 3 9.42 -5.93 18.35
N LYS A 4 8.26 -6.29 17.83
CA LYS A 4 7.14 -5.38 17.63
C LYS A 4 5.87 -5.98 18.22
N GLY A 5 5.47 -5.52 19.41
CA GLY A 5 4.18 -5.80 20.06
C GLY A 5 3.76 -7.27 19.99
N ASP A 6 2.62 -7.50 19.35
CA ASP A 6 2.03 -8.83 19.12
C ASP A 6 2.68 -9.61 17.97
N VAL A 7 3.55 -8.99 17.21
CA VAL A 7 4.39 -9.65 16.20
C VAL A 7 5.61 -10.22 16.90
N SER A 8 5.55 -11.50 17.26
CA SER A 8 6.72 -12.22 17.75
C SER A 8 7.68 -12.44 16.58
N CYS A 9 8.58 -11.49 16.35
CA CYS A 9 9.59 -11.57 15.31
C CYS A 9 10.96 -11.19 15.86
N THR A 10 11.98 -11.86 15.31
CA THR A 10 13.37 -11.48 15.52
C THR A 10 13.90 -10.84 14.26
N PHE A 11 14.48 -9.65 14.38
CA PHE A 11 15.11 -8.96 13.27
C PHE A 11 16.63 -9.13 13.33
N ALA A 12 17.20 -9.61 12.24
CA ALA A 12 18.63 -9.49 12.00
C ALA A 12 18.89 -8.24 11.13
N TYR A 13 19.96 -7.54 11.45
CA TYR A 13 20.38 -6.34 10.73
C TYR A 13 21.69 -6.58 9.99
N ASN A 14 21.81 -5.98 8.81
CA ASN A 14 23.05 -6.04 8.06
C ASN A 14 24.09 -5.10 8.70
N THR A 15 25.15 -5.67 9.26
CA THR A 15 26.22 -4.92 9.93
C THR A 15 27.23 -4.31 8.96
N SER A 16 27.23 -4.73 7.69
CA SER A 16 28.15 -4.22 6.66
C SER A 16 27.45 -3.28 5.68
N GLY A 17 27.66 -1.98 5.81
CA GLY A 17 27.23 -0.96 4.86
C GLY A 17 25.80 -0.46 4.97
N LYS A 18 24.88 -1.18 5.60
CA LYS A 18 23.47 -0.79 5.79
C LYS A 18 22.96 -1.15 7.19
N PRO A 19 23.49 -0.51 8.26
CA PRO A 19 23.29 -0.96 9.64
C PRO A 19 21.85 -0.94 10.14
N TYR A 20 20.95 -0.20 9.50
CA TYR A 20 19.53 -0.12 9.85
C TYR A 20 18.62 -0.93 8.93
N ALA A 21 19.15 -1.57 7.88
CA ALA A 21 18.39 -2.44 6.99
C ALA A 21 18.20 -3.80 7.64
N ILE A 22 16.96 -4.27 7.69
CA ILE A 22 16.66 -5.64 8.10
C ILE A 22 17.23 -6.57 7.03
N SER A 23 18.08 -7.51 7.43
CA SER A 23 18.65 -8.53 6.54
C SER A 23 17.79 -9.80 6.50
N SER A 24 17.15 -10.12 7.61
CA SER A 24 16.20 -11.22 7.72
C SER A 24 15.25 -10.99 8.89
N SER A 25 14.07 -11.57 8.81
CA SER A 25 13.09 -11.62 9.90
C SER A 25 12.60 -13.06 10.05
N SER A 26 12.47 -13.53 11.29
CA SER A 26 11.67 -14.71 11.60
C SER A 26 10.37 -14.26 12.23
N VAL A 27 9.25 -14.66 11.67
CA VAL A 27 7.92 -14.27 12.16
C VAL A 27 7.17 -15.51 12.59
N ALA A 28 6.78 -15.54 13.86
CA ALA A 28 5.82 -16.53 14.34
C ALA A 28 4.39 -16.05 14.03
N ASN A 29 3.45 -16.97 13.86
CA ASN A 29 1.99 -16.74 13.84
C ASN A 29 1.36 -16.24 12.53
N GLY A 30 1.95 -16.46 11.35
CA GLY A 30 1.26 -16.22 10.07
C GLY A 30 0.91 -14.74 9.78
N ILE A 31 1.52 -13.80 10.48
CA ILE A 31 1.30 -12.36 10.30
C ILE A 31 1.99 -11.84 9.03
N MET A 32 3.05 -12.52 8.62
CA MET A 32 3.76 -12.27 7.36
C MET A 32 3.83 -13.56 6.54
N SER A 33 3.88 -13.42 5.23
CA SER A 33 4.19 -14.56 4.36
C SER A 33 5.60 -15.07 4.66
N SER A 34 5.77 -16.38 4.70
CA SER A 34 7.09 -17.03 4.80
C SER A 34 7.84 -17.03 3.45
N ALA A 35 7.17 -16.64 2.35
CA ALA A 35 7.78 -16.59 1.04
C ALA A 35 8.78 -15.43 0.93
N THR A 36 9.91 -15.71 0.29
CA THR A 36 10.93 -14.68 0.03
C THR A 36 10.36 -13.57 -0.85
N GLN A 37 10.44 -12.33 -0.38
CA GLN A 37 10.06 -11.15 -1.12
C GLN A 37 11.32 -10.49 -1.72
N VAL A 38 11.32 -10.27 -3.04
CA VAL A 38 12.40 -9.61 -3.76
C VAL A 38 11.88 -8.31 -4.35
N ILE A 39 12.59 -7.22 -4.05
CA ILE A 39 12.25 -5.88 -4.53
C ILE A 39 13.42 -5.32 -5.32
N SER A 40 13.18 -4.90 -6.55
CA SER A 40 14.13 -4.13 -7.34
C SER A 40 13.75 -2.65 -7.37
N TYR A 41 14.75 -1.81 -7.61
CA TYR A 41 14.60 -0.36 -7.62
C TYR A 41 15.15 0.23 -8.92
N THR A 42 14.56 1.34 -9.34
CA THR A 42 15.06 2.16 -10.45
C THR A 42 16.37 2.87 -10.05
N SER A 43 17.07 3.47 -11.02
CA SER A 43 18.25 4.31 -10.76
C SER A 43 17.95 5.51 -9.85
N PHE A 44 16.72 6.01 -9.87
CA PHE A 44 16.21 7.11 -9.02
C PHE A 44 15.52 6.61 -7.73
N LYS A 45 15.80 5.37 -7.30
CA LYS A 45 15.42 4.78 -6.00
C LYS A 45 13.93 4.52 -5.78
N ARG A 46 13.10 4.59 -6.82
CA ARG A 46 11.69 4.16 -6.75
C ARG A 46 11.59 2.64 -6.94
N PRO A 47 10.57 1.96 -6.37
CA PRO A 47 10.31 0.55 -6.65
C PRO A 47 10.16 0.30 -8.15
N ASN A 48 10.86 -0.70 -8.69
CA ASN A 48 10.76 -1.10 -10.09
C ASN A 48 9.90 -2.36 -10.25
N ALA A 49 10.17 -3.36 -9.43
CA ALA A 49 9.36 -4.58 -9.38
C ALA A 49 9.40 -5.22 -8.00
N ILE A 50 8.35 -5.97 -7.67
CA ILE A 50 8.23 -6.80 -6.47
C ILE A 50 7.89 -8.20 -6.94
N THR A 51 8.55 -9.22 -6.39
CA THR A 51 8.25 -10.64 -6.65
C THR A 51 8.10 -11.37 -5.33
N GLN A 52 7.01 -12.12 -5.16
CA GLN A 52 6.75 -12.94 -3.99
C GLN A 52 5.72 -14.01 -4.32
N ASP A 53 6.01 -15.26 -4.01
CA ASP A 53 5.05 -16.38 -4.12
C ASP A 53 4.32 -16.45 -5.48
N GLY A 54 5.09 -16.31 -6.56
CA GLY A 54 4.56 -16.31 -7.94
C GLY A 54 3.80 -15.03 -8.33
N ASN A 55 3.58 -14.10 -7.40
CA ASN A 55 3.07 -12.77 -7.71
C ASN A 55 4.21 -11.86 -8.16
N VAL A 56 3.93 -11.01 -9.15
CA VAL A 56 4.86 -10.00 -9.67
C VAL A 56 4.11 -8.68 -9.81
N ALA A 57 4.60 -7.63 -9.15
CA ALA A 57 4.20 -6.25 -9.45
C ALA A 57 5.32 -5.55 -10.21
N SER A 58 4.99 -4.77 -11.23
CA SER A 58 5.92 -3.92 -11.97
C SER A 58 5.39 -2.50 -12.08
N PHE A 59 6.29 -1.52 -12.03
CA PHE A 59 5.95 -0.11 -12.01
C PHE A 59 6.61 0.61 -13.18
N THR A 60 5.86 1.49 -13.84
CA THR A 60 6.37 2.34 -14.93
C THR A 60 6.27 3.80 -14.49
N TYR A 61 7.28 4.56 -14.80
CA TYR A 61 7.41 5.97 -14.45
C TYR A 61 7.59 6.82 -15.71
N ASN A 62 7.13 8.07 -15.66
CA ASN A 62 7.38 9.07 -16.70
C ASN A 62 8.74 9.76 -16.49
N GLY A 63 9.09 10.71 -17.37
CA GLY A 63 10.33 11.47 -17.31
C GLY A 63 10.48 12.32 -16.04
N ASN A 64 9.37 12.66 -15.36
CA ASN A 64 9.36 13.38 -14.09
C ASN A 64 9.40 12.42 -12.88
N GLN A 65 9.68 11.14 -13.11
CA GLN A 65 9.73 10.10 -12.07
C GLN A 65 8.39 9.89 -11.35
N GLN A 66 7.27 10.31 -11.95
CA GLN A 66 5.94 10.02 -11.45
C GLN A 66 5.47 8.67 -11.97
N ARG A 67 4.83 7.88 -11.12
CA ARG A 67 4.28 6.58 -11.50
C ARG A 67 3.09 6.77 -12.42
N VAL A 68 3.14 6.17 -13.60
CA VAL A 68 2.06 6.24 -14.60
C VAL A 68 1.35 4.91 -14.81
N LYS A 69 1.99 3.80 -14.46
CA LYS A 69 1.39 2.48 -14.57
C LYS A 69 1.92 1.52 -13.52
N MET A 70 1.06 0.65 -13.03
CA MET A 70 1.38 -0.55 -12.26
C MET A 70 0.71 -1.76 -12.90
N GLN A 71 1.41 -2.89 -12.93
CA GLN A 71 0.84 -4.17 -13.33
C GLN A 71 1.09 -5.20 -12.24
N VAL A 72 0.07 -5.98 -11.91
CA VAL A 72 0.16 -7.12 -10.99
C VAL A 72 -0.22 -8.38 -11.76
N ALA A 73 0.59 -9.41 -11.65
CA ALA A 73 0.36 -10.71 -12.26
C ALA A 73 0.67 -11.85 -11.28
N LYS A 74 0.06 -13.00 -11.46
CA LYS A 74 0.36 -14.24 -10.73
C LYS A 74 0.53 -15.39 -11.72
N GLY A 75 1.65 -16.13 -11.63
CA GLY A 75 1.94 -17.24 -12.53
C GLY A 75 1.90 -16.83 -14.01
N GLY A 76 2.27 -15.59 -14.34
CA GLY A 76 2.20 -15.05 -15.70
C GLY A 76 0.82 -14.50 -16.10
N SER A 77 -0.26 -14.79 -15.37
CA SER A 77 -1.60 -14.27 -15.64
C SER A 77 -1.78 -12.89 -15.02
N ARG A 78 -2.24 -11.93 -15.82
CA ARG A 78 -2.52 -10.57 -15.36
C ARG A 78 -3.70 -10.57 -14.36
N LEU A 79 -3.49 -9.96 -13.20
CA LEU A 79 -4.53 -9.70 -12.19
C LEU A 79 -5.07 -8.28 -12.30
N LEU A 80 -4.17 -7.30 -12.45
CA LEU A 80 -4.50 -5.88 -12.46
C LEU A 80 -3.50 -5.13 -13.34
N THR A 81 -3.98 -4.19 -14.15
CA THR A 81 -3.18 -3.07 -14.64
C THR A 81 -3.85 -1.78 -14.18
N ARG A 82 -3.12 -0.96 -13.45
CA ARG A 82 -3.57 0.36 -13.00
C ARG A 82 -2.81 1.44 -13.73
N TYR A 83 -3.54 2.38 -14.33
CA TYR A 83 -3.00 3.60 -14.92
C TYR A 83 -3.29 4.76 -13.99
N TYR A 84 -2.33 5.67 -13.85
CA TYR A 84 -2.43 6.88 -13.06
C TYR A 84 -2.38 8.08 -14.02
N LEU A 85 -3.47 8.81 -14.13
CA LEU A 85 -3.67 9.92 -15.06
C LEU A 85 -3.75 11.22 -14.25
N GLY A 86 -2.60 11.76 -13.90
CA GLY A 86 -2.49 12.84 -12.92
C GLY A 86 -2.73 12.33 -11.48
N ASP A 87 -3.11 13.25 -10.61
CA ASP A 87 -3.23 12.97 -9.16
C ASP A 87 -4.67 12.68 -8.73
N CYS A 88 -5.64 12.65 -9.66
CA CYS A 88 -7.06 12.48 -9.35
C CYS A 88 -7.79 11.44 -10.20
N TYR A 89 -7.16 10.83 -11.20
CA TYR A 89 -7.84 9.87 -12.08
C TYR A 89 -7.05 8.57 -12.22
N GLU A 90 -7.71 7.44 -11.99
CA GLU A 90 -7.14 6.11 -12.11
C GLU A 90 -8.02 5.21 -12.96
N ILE A 91 -7.39 4.34 -13.74
CA ILE A 91 -8.05 3.28 -14.49
C ILE A 91 -7.48 1.94 -14.05
N ASP A 92 -8.32 1.04 -13.56
CA ASP A 92 -7.99 -0.35 -13.25
C ASP A 92 -8.53 -1.24 -14.37
N GLU A 93 -7.65 -1.99 -15.01
CA GLU A 93 -8.01 -3.06 -15.94
C GLU A 93 -7.77 -4.41 -15.26
N THR A 94 -8.82 -5.22 -15.15
CA THR A 94 -8.76 -6.57 -14.60
C THR A 94 -9.37 -7.56 -15.60
N PRO A 95 -9.17 -8.88 -15.42
CA PRO A 95 -9.84 -9.89 -16.26
C PRO A 95 -11.37 -9.81 -16.20
N SER A 96 -11.94 -9.28 -15.12
CA SER A 96 -13.39 -9.14 -14.95
C SER A 96 -13.96 -7.82 -15.50
N GLY A 97 -13.12 -6.93 -16.00
CA GLY A 97 -13.53 -5.63 -16.56
C GLY A 97 -12.73 -4.46 -16.04
N ASN A 98 -13.06 -3.28 -16.54
CA ASN A 98 -12.38 -2.04 -16.20
C ASN A 98 -13.14 -1.29 -15.10
N LYS A 99 -12.41 -0.56 -14.26
CA LYS A 99 -12.93 0.37 -13.27
C LYS A 99 -12.20 1.69 -13.40
N GLU A 100 -12.93 2.76 -13.60
CA GLU A 100 -12.42 4.12 -13.64
C GLU A 100 -12.77 4.83 -12.33
N LYS A 101 -11.85 5.62 -11.80
CA LYS A 101 -12.01 6.34 -10.53
C LYS A 101 -11.58 7.78 -10.71
N LEU A 102 -12.50 8.72 -10.54
CA LEU A 102 -12.23 10.16 -10.55
C LEU A 102 -12.45 10.72 -9.15
N TYR A 103 -11.36 11.09 -8.50
CA TYR A 103 -11.36 11.63 -7.15
C TYR A 103 -11.73 13.11 -7.17
N LEU A 104 -12.59 13.52 -6.23
CA LEU A 104 -13.20 14.84 -6.18
C LEU A 104 -13.00 15.49 -4.81
N ALA A 105 -13.13 16.83 -4.78
CA ALA A 105 -13.12 17.62 -3.55
C ALA A 105 -11.85 17.41 -2.71
N GLY A 106 -10.70 17.48 -3.37
CA GLY A 106 -9.36 17.41 -2.80
C GLY A 106 -8.34 17.85 -3.83
N GLU A 107 -7.09 18.08 -3.43
CA GLU A 107 -5.99 18.38 -4.35
C GLU A 107 -5.57 17.12 -5.13
N ASN A 108 -5.77 15.96 -4.52
CA ASN A 108 -5.38 14.66 -5.08
C ASN A 108 -6.16 13.52 -4.40
N TYR A 109 -5.88 12.27 -4.79
CA TYR A 109 -6.56 11.09 -4.23
C TYR A 109 -6.25 10.80 -2.74
N TYR A 110 -5.24 11.45 -2.13
CA TYR A 110 -4.93 11.25 -0.70
C TYR A 110 -5.87 12.02 0.23
N ASP A 111 -6.39 13.16 -0.22
CA ASP A 111 -7.25 14.05 0.55
C ASP A 111 -8.68 14.17 0.00
N ALA A 112 -8.95 13.57 -1.16
CA ALA A 112 -10.29 13.56 -1.75
C ALA A 112 -11.35 13.04 -0.76
N SER A 113 -12.44 13.77 -0.64
CA SER A 113 -13.59 13.42 0.20
C SER A 113 -14.69 12.68 -0.56
N ALA A 114 -14.61 12.64 -1.90
CA ALA A 114 -15.54 11.92 -2.75
C ALA A 114 -14.83 11.33 -3.97
N VAL A 115 -15.46 10.35 -4.61
CA VAL A 115 -14.98 9.70 -5.81
C VAL A 115 -16.15 9.31 -6.71
N LEU A 116 -16.04 9.61 -8.00
CA LEU A 116 -16.86 8.99 -9.02
C LEU A 116 -16.20 7.69 -9.46
N VAL A 117 -16.95 6.60 -9.43
CA VAL A 117 -16.49 5.29 -9.89
C VAL A 117 -17.38 4.83 -11.03
N LYS A 118 -16.74 4.40 -12.12
CA LYS A 118 -17.39 3.77 -13.25
C LYS A 118 -16.82 2.37 -13.42
N ASP A 119 -17.66 1.39 -13.33
CA ASP A 119 -17.35 -0.02 -13.55
C ASP A 119 -17.78 -0.46 -14.96
N HIS A 120 -17.73 -1.76 -15.20
CA HIS A 120 -18.18 -2.39 -16.44
C HIS A 120 -19.66 -2.09 -16.81
N THR A 121 -20.48 -1.59 -15.88
CA THR A 121 -21.88 -1.17 -16.15
C THR A 121 -21.95 0.16 -16.91
N ASN A 122 -20.83 0.82 -17.09
CA ASN A 122 -20.62 2.02 -17.89
C ASN A 122 -21.35 3.27 -17.36
N SER A 123 -21.81 3.27 -16.12
CA SER A 123 -22.41 4.43 -15.46
C SER A 123 -21.54 4.90 -14.29
N TRP A 124 -21.40 6.23 -14.16
CA TRP A 124 -20.71 6.84 -13.03
C TRP A 124 -21.59 6.81 -11.79
N LYS A 125 -21.01 6.40 -10.68
CA LYS A 125 -21.65 6.40 -9.36
C LYS A 125 -20.81 7.20 -8.39
N LEU A 126 -21.45 8.08 -7.64
CA LEU A 126 -20.81 8.90 -6.62
C LEU A 126 -20.69 8.11 -5.32
N TYR A 127 -19.50 8.18 -4.71
CA TYR A 127 -19.25 7.68 -3.37
C TYR A 127 -18.54 8.74 -2.55
N TYR A 128 -18.87 8.83 -1.27
CA TYR A 128 -18.18 9.66 -0.30
C TYR A 128 -17.14 8.81 0.44
N ILE A 129 -16.02 9.43 0.79
CA ILE A 129 -14.87 8.77 1.43
C ILE A 129 -14.77 9.26 2.87
N GLY A 130 -15.08 8.37 3.84
CA GLY A 130 -14.84 8.59 5.25
C GLY A 130 -13.39 8.28 5.59
N ARG A 131 -12.76 9.15 6.41
CA ARG A 131 -11.36 9.01 6.80
C ARG A 131 -11.19 9.16 8.31
N ASP A 132 -10.14 8.49 8.82
CA ASP A 132 -9.68 8.71 10.19
C ASP A 132 -8.75 9.92 10.28
N TYR A 133 -8.26 10.18 11.50
CA TYR A 133 -7.32 11.28 11.78
C TYR A 133 -6.00 11.19 10.98
N LEU A 134 -5.56 9.98 10.63
CA LEU A 134 -4.35 9.76 9.83
C LEU A 134 -4.60 9.86 8.31
N GLY A 135 -5.84 10.12 7.89
CA GLY A 135 -6.25 10.14 6.50
C GLY A 135 -6.53 8.74 5.92
N SER A 136 -6.54 7.70 6.74
CA SER A 136 -6.88 6.34 6.28
C SER A 136 -8.34 6.29 5.86
N ILE A 137 -8.61 5.62 4.73
CA ILE A 137 -9.99 5.42 4.27
C ILE A 137 -10.64 4.36 5.15
N THR A 138 -11.63 4.76 5.95
CA THR A 138 -12.35 3.88 6.88
C THR A 138 -13.71 3.48 6.36
N ASP A 139 -14.37 4.34 5.62
CA ASP A 139 -15.70 4.09 5.11
C ASP A 139 -15.87 4.58 3.68
N ILE A 140 -16.62 3.82 2.89
CA ILE A 140 -17.14 4.22 1.60
C ILE A 140 -18.66 4.27 1.72
N ILE A 141 -19.23 5.41 1.36
CA ILE A 141 -20.66 5.71 1.52
C ILE A 141 -21.22 6.01 0.14
N THR A 142 -22.35 5.42 -0.21
CA THR A 142 -23.04 5.68 -1.49
C THR A 142 -23.63 7.08 -1.50
N GLU A 143 -23.99 7.59 -2.68
CA GLU A 143 -24.74 8.85 -2.86
C GLU A 143 -26.04 8.89 -2.03
N ALA A 144 -26.69 7.75 -1.82
CA ALA A 144 -27.89 7.63 -1.00
C ALA A 144 -27.61 7.65 0.52
N GLY A 145 -26.36 7.85 0.96
CA GLY A 145 -25.97 7.86 2.37
C GLY A 145 -25.84 6.46 3.00
N THR A 146 -25.89 5.40 2.20
CA THR A 146 -25.77 4.02 2.70
C THR A 146 -24.31 3.61 2.74
N LYS A 147 -23.89 2.95 3.80
CA LYS A 147 -22.53 2.40 3.92
C LYS A 147 -22.34 1.29 2.88
N TYR A 148 -21.35 1.47 1.99
CA TYR A 148 -20.98 0.49 0.98
C TYR A 148 -19.89 -0.45 1.46
N ALA A 149 -18.85 0.10 2.11
CA ALA A 149 -17.75 -0.68 2.67
C ALA A 149 -17.20 0.02 3.93
N SER A 150 -16.60 -0.77 4.83
CA SER A 150 -15.94 -0.26 6.03
C SER A 150 -14.65 -1.01 6.27
N TYR A 151 -13.62 -0.29 6.63
CA TYR A 151 -12.26 -0.80 6.85
C TYR A 151 -11.73 -0.35 8.20
N ASN A 152 -10.83 -1.13 8.75
CA ASN A 152 -10.13 -0.78 9.98
C ASN A 152 -8.65 -1.13 9.87
N PHE A 153 -7.81 -0.27 10.40
CA PHE A 153 -6.36 -0.44 10.43
C PHE A 153 -5.84 -0.26 11.85
N ASP A 154 -4.75 -0.93 12.17
CA ASP A 154 -4.00 -0.61 13.38
C ASP A 154 -3.15 0.65 13.17
N ALA A 155 -2.46 1.09 14.22
CA ALA A 155 -1.59 2.27 14.15
C ALA A 155 -0.44 2.15 13.13
N TRP A 156 -0.15 0.94 12.64
CA TRP A 156 0.89 0.64 11.67
C TRP A 156 0.37 0.33 10.27
N GLY A 157 -0.96 0.31 10.10
CA GLY A 157 -1.61 0.09 8.80
C GLY A 157 -1.96 -1.37 8.48
N ARG A 158 -1.82 -2.32 9.43
CA ARG A 158 -2.33 -3.68 9.23
C ARG A 158 -3.86 -3.66 9.26
N GLN A 159 -4.46 -4.41 8.35
CA GLN A 159 -5.92 -4.53 8.34
C GLN A 159 -6.43 -5.33 9.53
N ARG A 160 -7.54 -4.84 10.08
CA ARG A 160 -8.35 -5.52 11.09
C ARG A 160 -9.79 -5.60 10.60
N ASN A 161 -10.52 -6.56 11.11
CA ASN A 161 -11.96 -6.62 10.88
C ASN A 161 -12.61 -5.32 11.40
N SER A 162 -13.45 -4.69 10.59
CA SER A 162 -14.04 -3.38 10.91
C SER A 162 -14.99 -3.39 12.11
N SER A 163 -15.52 -4.56 12.49
CA SER A 163 -16.48 -4.71 13.61
C SER A 163 -15.80 -5.29 14.86
N SER A 164 -15.03 -6.37 14.72
CA SER A 164 -14.41 -7.07 15.85
C SER A 164 -13.01 -6.55 16.22
N HIS A 165 -12.39 -5.74 15.36
CA HIS A 165 -11.03 -5.23 15.48
C HIS A 165 -9.95 -6.32 15.57
N VAL A 166 -10.29 -7.57 15.27
CA VAL A 166 -9.34 -8.68 15.20
C VAL A 166 -8.49 -8.55 13.95
N TYR A 167 -7.21 -8.82 14.05
CA TYR A 167 -6.29 -8.81 12.92
C TYR A 167 -6.69 -9.82 11.85
N ILE A 168 -6.62 -9.39 10.60
CA ILE A 168 -6.82 -10.25 9.45
C ILE A 168 -5.46 -10.89 9.11
N PRO A 169 -5.39 -12.23 8.99
CA PRO A 169 -4.15 -12.91 8.62
C PRO A 169 -3.61 -12.44 7.26
N SER A 170 -2.30 -12.46 7.09
CA SER A 170 -1.65 -12.15 5.82
C SER A 170 -2.19 -13.03 4.68
N GLY A 171 -2.47 -12.42 3.55
CA GLY A 171 -3.07 -13.07 2.38
C GLY A 171 -4.60 -13.25 2.43
N GLN A 172 -5.24 -12.87 3.56
CA GLN A 172 -6.70 -12.86 3.73
C GLN A 172 -7.26 -11.43 3.85
N GLU A 173 -6.44 -10.41 3.60
CA GLU A 173 -6.84 -9.02 3.67
C GLU A 173 -8.06 -8.73 2.81
N VAL A 174 -8.96 -7.91 3.35
CA VAL A 174 -10.15 -7.49 2.62
C VAL A 174 -9.76 -6.63 1.42
N GLU A 175 -10.38 -6.88 0.29
CA GLU A 175 -10.22 -6.04 -0.90
C GLU A 175 -10.70 -4.62 -0.63
N LEU A 176 -9.83 -3.66 -0.84
CA LEU A 176 -10.18 -2.25 -0.68
C LEU A 176 -10.85 -1.75 -1.97
N PHE A 177 -12.06 -1.23 -1.87
CA PHE A 177 -12.87 -0.80 -3.02
C PHE A 177 -12.14 0.13 -3.99
N LEU A 178 -11.33 1.03 -3.44
CA LEU A 178 -10.51 1.96 -4.22
C LEU A 178 -9.07 1.48 -4.42
N GLY A 179 -8.68 0.35 -3.80
CA GLY A 179 -7.29 -0.11 -3.72
C GLY A 179 -6.42 0.75 -2.79
N ARG A 180 -7.02 1.70 -2.09
CA ARG A 180 -6.38 2.63 -1.16
C ARG A 180 -6.98 2.50 0.22
N GLY A 181 -6.16 2.66 1.26
CA GLY A 181 -6.59 2.47 2.65
C GLY A 181 -5.80 3.31 3.63
N TYR A 182 -4.86 2.70 4.34
CA TYR A 182 -4.06 3.34 5.38
C TYR A 182 -3.38 4.63 4.88
N SER A 183 -3.64 5.74 5.59
CA SER A 183 -3.19 7.10 5.23
C SER A 183 -3.46 7.47 3.77
N GLY A 184 -4.55 6.95 3.16
CA GLY A 184 -4.92 7.17 1.77
C GLY A 184 -4.02 6.48 0.74
N HIS A 185 -3.01 5.73 1.19
CA HIS A 185 -2.04 5.09 0.30
C HIS A 185 -2.56 3.79 -0.32
N GLU A 186 -1.95 3.42 -1.43
CA GLU A 186 -2.28 2.22 -2.19
C GLU A 186 -1.77 0.96 -1.49
N HIS A 187 -2.67 -0.01 -1.29
CA HIS A 187 -2.32 -1.31 -0.76
C HIS A 187 -1.97 -2.29 -1.89
N LEU A 188 -0.85 -2.95 -1.74
CA LEU A 188 -0.39 -4.04 -2.60
C LEU A 188 -0.68 -5.35 -1.87
N LYS A 189 -1.93 -5.75 -1.88
CA LYS A 189 -2.48 -6.87 -1.13
C LYS A 189 -1.71 -8.17 -1.31
N GLU A 190 -1.32 -8.48 -2.56
CA GLU A 190 -0.59 -9.70 -2.91
C GLU A 190 0.79 -9.80 -2.28
N PHE A 191 1.29 -8.69 -1.73
CA PHE A 191 2.61 -8.56 -1.14
C PHE A 191 2.57 -8.15 0.34
N GLY A 192 1.39 -7.87 0.89
CA GLY A 192 1.24 -7.34 2.25
C GLY A 192 1.88 -5.96 2.46
N LEU A 193 2.04 -5.17 1.40
CA LEU A 193 2.73 -3.89 1.42
C LEU A 193 1.80 -2.72 1.16
N VAL A 194 2.20 -1.55 1.63
CA VAL A 194 1.59 -0.26 1.28
C VAL A 194 2.57 0.55 0.44
N ASN A 195 2.14 1.00 -0.72
CA ASN A 195 2.93 1.84 -1.60
C ASN A 195 2.70 3.31 -1.23
N MET A 196 3.64 3.89 -0.50
CA MET A 196 3.63 5.30 -0.11
C MET A 196 4.36 6.17 -1.15
N ASN A 197 4.12 5.94 -2.46
CA ASN A 197 4.70 6.60 -3.62
C ASN A 197 6.22 6.46 -3.73
N ALA A 198 6.96 7.16 -2.88
CA ALA A 198 8.40 7.17 -2.92
C ALA A 198 9.01 5.86 -2.42
N ARG A 199 8.35 5.23 -1.45
CA ARG A 199 8.86 4.04 -0.76
C ARG A 199 7.75 3.03 -0.54
N LEU A 200 8.13 1.76 -0.48
CA LEU A 200 7.26 0.69 0.01
C LEU A 200 7.36 0.64 1.54
N TYR A 201 6.22 0.47 2.16
CA TYR A 201 6.08 0.35 3.60
C TYR A 201 5.49 -1.02 3.94
N ASP A 202 6.07 -1.68 4.91
CA ASP A 202 5.58 -2.95 5.44
C ASP A 202 4.83 -2.69 6.77
N PRO A 203 3.50 -2.79 6.79
CA PRO A 203 2.71 -2.54 7.99
C PRO A 203 2.91 -3.61 9.07
N ALA A 204 3.29 -4.84 8.72
CA ALA A 204 3.60 -5.87 9.69
C ALA A 204 4.92 -5.56 10.43
N LEU A 205 5.92 -5.06 9.73
CA LEU A 205 7.18 -4.60 10.31
C LEU A 205 7.07 -3.19 10.91
N GLY A 206 6.12 -2.36 10.43
CA GLY A 206 6.03 -0.95 10.77
C GLY A 206 7.22 -0.15 10.24
N ARG A 207 7.73 -0.49 9.04
CA ARG A 207 8.96 0.09 8.48
C ARG A 207 8.88 0.27 6.98
N PHE A 208 9.63 1.27 6.51
CA PHE A 208 9.92 1.40 5.09
C PHE A 208 10.97 0.37 4.65
N LEU A 209 10.84 -0.12 3.43
CA LEU A 209 11.75 -1.11 2.85
C LEU A 209 12.95 -0.48 2.10
N ALA A 210 12.92 0.84 1.91
CA ALA A 210 14.03 1.61 1.37
C ALA A 210 14.36 2.79 2.30
N PRO A 211 15.65 3.20 2.39
CA PRO A 211 16.02 4.33 3.21
C PRO A 211 15.46 5.64 2.66
N ASP A 212 15.08 6.55 3.54
CA ASP A 212 14.77 7.92 3.15
C ASP A 212 16.00 8.55 2.46
N PRO A 213 15.85 9.19 1.29
CA PRO A 213 16.97 9.87 0.66
C PRO A 213 17.52 11.04 1.50
N PHE A 214 16.68 11.58 2.40
CA PHE A 214 17.04 12.72 3.24
C PHE A 214 17.18 12.32 4.71
N VAL A 215 18.15 12.93 5.40
CA VAL A 215 18.24 12.94 6.87
C VAL A 215 17.56 14.23 7.33
N GLN A 216 16.36 14.14 7.89
CA GLN A 216 15.53 15.30 8.18
C GLN A 216 16.13 16.23 9.25
N MET A 217 16.78 15.67 10.27
CA MET A 217 17.44 16.41 11.34
C MET A 217 18.79 15.73 11.65
N PRO A 218 19.90 16.17 11.01
CA PRO A 218 21.20 15.54 11.18
C PRO A 218 21.75 15.58 12.61
N ASP A 219 21.29 16.51 13.42
CA ASP A 219 21.72 16.66 14.83
C ASP A 219 21.07 15.63 15.77
N LEU A 220 20.06 14.90 15.31
CA LEU A 220 19.39 13.87 16.09
C LEU A 220 19.78 12.49 15.58
N SER A 221 20.46 11.70 16.43
CA SER A 221 20.94 10.35 16.07
C SER A 221 19.83 9.40 15.62
N GLN A 222 18.61 9.58 16.10
CA GLN A 222 17.43 8.79 15.69
C GLN A 222 17.08 8.96 14.22
N ASN A 223 17.35 10.12 13.61
CA ASN A 223 17.06 10.40 12.20
C ASN A 223 18.04 9.73 11.22
N PHE A 224 19.12 9.13 11.71
CA PHE A 224 19.98 8.25 10.92
C PHE A 224 19.32 6.90 10.64
N ASN A 225 18.25 6.52 11.36
CA ASN A 225 17.41 5.40 11.00
C ASN A 225 16.44 5.80 9.88
N ARG A 226 16.92 5.85 8.65
CA ARG A 226 16.16 6.28 7.46
C ARG A 226 15.09 5.29 6.97
N TYR A 227 14.80 4.23 7.75
CA TYR A 227 13.75 3.25 7.47
C TYR A 227 12.51 3.40 8.38
N SER A 228 12.49 4.40 9.25
CA SER A 228 11.33 4.74 10.10
C SER A 228 10.46 5.78 9.46
#